data_e017f777fcf4807c0a863742902c0de2
#
_entry.id   e017f777fcf4807c0a863742902c0de2
#
_cell.length_a   1.000
_cell.length_b   1.000
_cell.length_c   1.000
_cell.angle_alpha   90.00
_cell.angle_beta   90.00
_cell.angle_gamma   90.00
#
_symmetry.space_group_name_H-M   'P 1'
#
loop_
_entity.id
_entity.type
_entity.pdbx_description
1 polymer ?
#
loop_
_entity_poly.entity_id
_entity_poly.type
_entity_poly.pdbx_seq_one_letter_code
_entity_poly.pdbx_strand_id
1 'polypeptide(L)' 'MYFSFPLTPDKLTAAEQMIIEYITGHRDEFLCITIGQLSDELNISEATISRFARHVGCCDFKHLKRIIMEQTV' A
#
# COMPACT_ATOMS: atom_id res chain seq x y z
N MET A 1 -5.05 -6.77 12.32
CA MET A 1 -3.95 -5.87 12.62
C MET A 1 -4.02 -4.65 11.71
N TYR A 2 -3.80 -3.46 12.25
CA TYR A 2 -3.89 -2.23 11.48
C TYR A 2 -2.53 -1.59 11.35
N PHE A 3 -2.27 -1.03 10.18
CA PHE A 3 -1.10 -0.19 9.98
C PHE A 3 -1.49 1.26 10.21
N SER A 4 -0.58 2.02 10.82
CA SER A 4 -0.78 3.46 10.97
C SER A 4 -0.18 4.16 9.76
N PHE A 5 -0.99 4.94 9.09
CA PHE A 5 -0.54 5.74 7.95
C PHE A 5 -0.46 7.21 8.38
N PRO A 6 0.41 8.00 7.74
CA PRO A 6 0.48 9.43 8.04
C PRO A 6 -0.86 10.15 7.89
N LEU A 7 -1.68 9.71 6.92
CA LEU A 7 -3.04 10.22 6.75
C LEU A 7 -3.98 9.03 6.70
N THR A 8 -5.16 9.21 7.31
CA THR A 8 -6.21 8.18 7.28
C THR A 8 -7.34 8.70 6.40
N PRO A 9 -7.54 8.13 5.20
CA PRO A 9 -8.61 8.59 4.33
C PRO A 9 -9.98 8.22 4.91
N ASP A 10 -10.95 9.12 4.72
CA ASP A 10 -12.32 8.89 5.19
C ASP A 10 -12.99 7.75 4.44
N LYS A 11 -12.72 7.66 3.15
CA LYS A 11 -13.29 6.63 2.29
C LYS A 11 -12.21 5.98 1.47
N LEU A 12 -12.32 4.67 1.33
CA LEU A 12 -11.40 3.89 0.51
C LEU A 12 -12.13 3.37 -0.72
N THR A 13 -11.50 3.49 -1.88
CA THR A 13 -12.02 2.86 -3.09
C THR A 13 -11.82 1.35 -2.97
N ALA A 14 -12.50 0.59 -3.85
CA ALA A 14 -12.32 -0.86 -3.88
C ALA A 14 -10.86 -1.23 -4.11
N ALA A 15 -10.18 -0.51 -5.01
CA ALA A 15 -8.76 -0.75 -5.28
C ALA A 15 -7.90 -0.50 -4.04
N GLU A 16 -8.18 0.57 -3.31
CA GLU A 16 -7.44 0.90 -2.10
C GLU A 16 -7.63 -0.15 -1.02
N GLN A 17 -8.85 -0.67 -0.90
CA GLN A 17 -9.13 -1.75 0.05
C GLN A 17 -8.35 -3.00 -0.31
N MET A 18 -8.24 -3.32 -1.59
CA MET A 18 -7.46 -4.46 -2.06
C MET A 18 -5.98 -4.31 -1.68
N ILE A 19 -5.45 -3.11 -1.82
CA ILE A 19 -4.05 -2.84 -1.46
C ILE A 19 -3.86 -3.05 0.04
N ILE A 20 -4.75 -2.52 0.86
CA ILE A 20 -4.66 -2.64 2.31
C ILE A 20 -4.76 -4.11 2.73
N GLU A 21 -5.68 -4.86 2.12
CA GLU A 21 -5.83 -6.28 2.43
C GLU A 21 -4.57 -7.05 2.06
N TYR A 22 -3.97 -6.72 0.94
CA TYR A 22 -2.71 -7.35 0.53
C TYR A 22 -1.61 -7.04 1.54
N ILE A 23 -1.46 -5.79 1.93
CA ILE A 23 -0.46 -5.39 2.93
C ILE A 23 -0.67 -6.14 4.24
N THR A 24 -1.92 -6.22 4.69
CA THR A 24 -2.26 -6.86 5.97
C THR A 24 -2.00 -8.36 5.93
N GLY A 25 -2.38 -9.01 4.83
CA GLY A 25 -2.26 -10.46 4.72
C GLY A 25 -0.93 -10.97 4.20
N HIS A 26 -0.19 -10.13 3.47
CA HIS A 26 1.05 -10.53 2.79
C HIS A 26 2.14 -9.49 3.01
N ARG A 27 2.37 -9.14 4.26
CA ARG A 27 3.27 -8.06 4.60
C ARG A 27 4.69 -8.27 4.09
N ASP A 28 5.25 -9.46 4.31
CA ASP A 28 6.62 -9.73 3.88
C ASP A 28 6.74 -9.67 2.37
N GLU A 29 5.74 -10.20 1.67
CA GLU A 29 5.71 -10.17 0.22
C GLU A 29 5.58 -8.75 -0.30
N PHE A 30 4.74 -7.93 0.37
CA PHE A 30 4.60 -6.53 0.01
C PHE A 30 5.92 -5.78 0.11
N LEU A 31 6.72 -6.06 1.11
CA LEU A 31 8.01 -5.38 1.29
C LEU A 31 9.02 -5.74 0.21
N CYS A 32 8.84 -6.86 -0.46
CA CYS A 32 9.73 -7.32 -1.52
C CYS A 32 9.21 -7.07 -2.93
N ILE A 33 7.93 -6.74 -3.06
CA ILE A 33 7.29 -6.65 -4.38
C ILE A 33 7.56 -5.28 -5.01
N THR A 34 7.65 -5.25 -6.35
CA THR A 34 7.74 -3.98 -7.07
C THR A 34 6.33 -3.47 -7.34
N ILE A 35 6.21 -2.17 -7.68
CA ILE A 35 4.90 -1.59 -8.01
C ILE A 35 4.29 -2.29 -9.23
N GLY A 36 5.12 -2.66 -10.21
CA GLY A 36 4.62 -3.38 -11.38
C GLY A 36 4.11 -4.77 -11.04
N GLN A 37 4.81 -5.47 -10.15
CA GLN A 37 4.37 -6.79 -9.70
C GLN A 37 3.08 -6.71 -8.90
N LEU A 38 2.96 -5.70 -8.05
CA LEU A 38 1.74 -5.51 -7.27
C LEU A 38 0.56 -5.15 -8.18
N SER A 39 0.81 -4.32 -9.19
CA SER A 39 -0.19 -3.97 -10.18
C SER A 39 -0.74 -5.23 -10.86
N ASP A 40 0.14 -6.14 -11.26
CA ASP A 40 -0.27 -7.40 -11.88
C ASP A 40 -1.01 -8.30 -10.89
N GLU A 41 -0.52 -8.37 -9.67
CA GLU A 41 -1.10 -9.24 -8.64
C GLU A 41 -2.53 -8.83 -8.31
N LEU A 42 -2.77 -7.54 -8.17
CA LEU A 42 -4.08 -7.02 -7.79
C LEU A 42 -4.94 -6.63 -8.99
N ASN A 43 -4.38 -6.71 -10.20
CA ASN A 43 -5.07 -6.34 -11.42
C ASN A 43 -5.56 -4.89 -11.38
N ILE A 44 -4.70 -3.99 -10.93
CA ILE A 44 -4.96 -2.55 -10.89
C ILE A 44 -3.76 -1.83 -11.51
N SER A 45 -3.95 -0.55 -11.88
CA SER A 45 -2.87 0.19 -12.53
C SER A 45 -1.82 0.66 -11.51
N GLU A 46 -0.59 0.86 -12.00
CA GLU A 46 0.46 1.43 -11.16
C GLU A 46 0.09 2.84 -10.70
N ALA A 47 -0.61 3.59 -11.53
CA ALA A 47 -1.08 4.93 -11.16
C ALA A 47 -2.03 4.87 -9.96
N THR A 48 -2.87 3.85 -9.89
CA THR A 48 -3.78 3.65 -8.77
C THR A 48 -2.99 3.39 -7.49
N ILE A 49 -1.94 2.58 -7.55
CA ILE A 49 -1.10 2.29 -6.41
C ILE A 49 -0.38 3.55 -5.95
N SER A 50 0.16 4.32 -6.89
CA SER A 50 0.83 5.58 -6.57
C SER A 50 -0.11 6.57 -5.89
N ARG A 51 -1.35 6.66 -6.39
CA ARG A 51 -2.35 7.53 -5.77
C ARG A 51 -2.71 7.07 -4.37
N PHE A 52 -2.80 5.75 -4.17
CA PHE A 52 -3.04 5.22 -2.83
C PHE A 52 -1.93 5.67 -1.87
N ALA A 53 -0.67 5.55 -2.27
CA ALA A 53 0.44 5.96 -1.44
C ALA A 53 0.30 7.42 -1.01
N ARG A 54 -0.02 8.31 -1.94
CA ARG A 54 -0.22 9.72 -1.63
C ARG A 54 -1.47 9.94 -0.77
N HIS A 55 -2.51 9.17 -1.02
CA HIS A 55 -3.77 9.30 -0.27
C HIS A 55 -3.58 9.00 1.21
N VAL A 56 -2.67 8.11 1.55
CA VAL A 56 -2.37 7.79 2.95
C VAL A 56 -1.19 8.59 3.50
N GLY A 57 -0.73 9.59 2.76
CA GLY A 57 0.28 10.52 3.26
C GLY A 57 1.72 10.17 2.93
N CYS A 58 1.93 9.24 1.99
CA CYS A 58 3.27 8.87 1.55
C CYS A 58 3.62 9.58 0.25
N CYS A 59 4.91 9.79 -0.01
CA CYS A 59 5.35 10.46 -1.22
C CYS A 59 5.21 9.56 -2.45
N ASP A 60 5.51 8.28 -2.29
CA ASP A 60 5.46 7.32 -3.38
C ASP A 60 5.37 5.90 -2.80
N PHE A 61 5.40 4.92 -3.69
CA PHE A 61 5.31 3.51 -3.29
C PHE A 61 6.49 3.09 -2.41
N LYS A 62 7.67 3.58 -2.72
CA LYS A 62 8.87 3.26 -1.94
C LYS A 62 8.74 3.78 -0.51
N HIS A 63 8.23 4.98 -0.37
CA HIS A 63 7.98 5.57 0.95
C HIS A 63 6.92 4.77 1.70
N LEU A 64 5.88 4.33 1.01
CA LEU A 64 4.85 3.49 1.60
C LEU A 64 5.45 2.19 2.16
N LYS A 65 6.31 1.53 1.39
CA LYS A 65 6.97 0.31 1.85
C LYS A 65 7.81 0.58 3.09
N ARG A 66 8.50 1.71 3.12
CA ARG A 66 9.32 2.09 4.26
C ARG A 66 8.48 2.28 5.52
N ILE A 67 7.33 2.96 5.39
CA ILE A 67 6.43 3.17 6.51
C ILE A 67 5.94 1.83 7.07
N ILE A 68 5.55 0.92 6.19
CA ILE A 68 5.08 -0.40 6.61
C ILE A 68 6.22 -1.17 7.31
N MET A 69 7.42 -1.09 6.76
CA MET A 69 8.57 -1.78 7.35
C MET A 69 8.90 -1.24 8.75
N GLU A 70 8.80 0.06 8.94
CA GLU A 70 9.11 0.70 10.21
C GLU A 70 8.12 0.33 11.31
N GLN A 71 6.94 -0.14 10.95
CA GLN A 71 5.94 -0.56 11.93
C GLN A 71 6.13 -2.01 12.38
N THR A 72 7.18 -2.66 11.93
CA THR A 72 7.51 -4.01 12.37
C THR A 72 8.29 -3.95 13.65
N VAL A 73 7.85 -4.68 14.61
CA VAL A 73 8.57 -4.81 15.86
C VAL A 73 9.24 -6.17 15.90
#